data_75c873af77a01cedddd77e47bc9b0344
#
_entry.id   75c873af77a01cedddd77e47bc9b0344
#
_cell.length_a   1.000
_cell.length_b   1.000
_cell.length_c   1.000
_cell.angle_alpha   90.00
_cell.angle_beta   90.00
_cell.angle_gamma   90.00
#
_symmetry.space_group_name_H-M   'P 1'
#
loop_
_entity.id
_entity.type
_entity.pdbx_description
1 polymer ?
#
loop_
_entity_poly.entity_id
_entity_poly.type
_entity_poly.pdbx_seq_one_letter_code
_entity_poly.pdbx_strand_id
1 'polypeptide(L)'
;MKNNQEDFTSGIGNTPLIKLRSASEITGCNIYGKAEFLNPGGSVKDRAALALIKDAQEKKLISKGGIIVEGTAGNTGIGLGLLGNSLGYKTIIVMNDNQTQEKKDTLRNLGAELRLVPAKPYKDDNNFVKVAARLADELRPTNNNGVVWANQFDNTANAKGHYEGTGKEIWEQTEGKVDGFVCSSGTGGTCLLYTSDAADEGLGVDLG
;
A
#
# COMPACT_ATOMS: atom_id res chain seq x y z
N MET A 1 0.59 -11.94 29.14
CA MET A 1 1.23 -11.87 27.79
C MET A 1 0.62 -10.68 27.07
N LYS A 2 1.30 -9.50 27.10
CA LYS A 2 0.69 -8.23 26.66
C LYS A 2 0.90 -7.89 25.17
N ASN A 3 1.46 -8.79 24.33
CA ASN A 3 1.81 -8.50 22.92
C ASN A 3 1.55 -9.67 21.96
N ASN A 4 0.56 -10.53 22.22
CA ASN A 4 0.16 -11.50 21.21
C ASN A 4 -0.70 -10.79 20.15
N GLN A 5 -0.20 -10.72 18.94
CA GLN A 5 -0.93 -10.25 17.76
C GLN A 5 -1.46 -11.50 17.03
N GLU A 6 -2.71 -11.45 16.60
CA GLU A 6 -3.33 -12.57 15.90
C GLU A 6 -2.86 -12.66 14.44
N ASP A 7 -2.45 -11.53 13.86
CA ASP A 7 -2.01 -11.43 12.48
C ASP A 7 -1.04 -10.25 12.27
N PHE A 8 -0.57 -10.04 11.04
CA PHE A 8 0.35 -8.95 10.70
C PHE A 8 -0.28 -7.55 10.63
N THR A 9 -1.61 -7.43 10.67
CA THR A 9 -2.29 -6.13 10.48
C THR A 9 -1.94 -5.13 11.57
N SER A 10 -1.79 -5.58 12.79
CA SER A 10 -1.45 -4.75 13.96
C SER A 10 0.01 -4.28 13.98
N GLY A 11 0.87 -4.90 13.18
CA GLY A 11 2.26 -4.48 13.01
C GLY A 11 2.45 -3.39 11.95
N ILE A 12 1.39 -3.01 11.23
CA ILE A 12 1.47 -2.02 10.16
C ILE A 12 1.13 -0.63 10.73
N GLY A 13 1.96 0.34 10.36
CA GLY A 13 1.82 1.71 10.85
C GLY A 13 2.54 1.94 12.18
N ASN A 14 2.21 3.04 12.84
CA ASN A 14 2.88 3.52 14.05
C ASN A 14 4.41 3.55 13.93
N THR A 15 4.90 3.79 12.72
CA THR A 15 6.33 3.87 12.44
C THR A 15 6.92 5.16 13.04
N PRO A 16 8.14 5.14 13.57
CA PRO A 16 8.72 6.33 14.17
C PRO A 16 9.14 7.38 13.13
N LEU A 17 9.18 8.64 13.56
CA LEU A 17 9.90 9.70 12.87
C LEU A 17 11.36 9.71 13.36
N ILE A 18 12.31 9.58 12.43
CA ILE A 18 13.74 9.56 12.72
C ILE A 18 14.38 10.84 12.21
N LYS A 19 15.07 11.59 13.09
CA LYS A 19 15.78 12.79 12.69
C LYS A 19 16.93 12.47 11.74
N LEU A 20 16.93 13.08 10.57
CA LEU A 20 17.97 12.96 9.55
C LEU A 20 19.05 14.02 9.83
N ARG A 21 20.08 13.64 10.59
CA ARG A 21 21.10 14.58 11.11
C ARG A 21 21.77 15.38 10.01
N SER A 22 22.40 14.70 9.03
CA SER A 22 23.15 15.38 7.97
C SER A 22 22.28 16.34 7.16
N ALA A 23 21.05 15.94 6.81
CA ALA A 23 20.13 16.82 6.09
C ALA A 23 19.72 18.02 6.96
N SER A 24 19.50 17.80 8.25
CA SER A 24 19.15 18.89 9.18
C SER A 24 20.29 19.88 9.39
N GLU A 25 21.52 19.41 9.50
CA GLU A 25 22.72 20.24 9.64
C GLU A 25 22.99 21.08 8.39
N ILE A 26 22.87 20.49 7.20
CA ILE A 26 23.09 21.21 5.92
C ILE A 26 22.06 22.31 5.70
N THR A 27 20.81 22.07 6.07
CA THR A 27 19.69 23.00 5.77
C THR A 27 19.38 23.98 6.90
N GLY A 28 19.84 23.69 8.11
CA GLY A 28 19.45 24.44 9.32
C GLY A 28 18.01 24.15 9.77
N CYS A 29 17.33 23.18 9.17
CA CYS A 29 15.96 22.78 9.47
C CYS A 29 15.91 21.48 10.29
N ASN A 30 14.81 21.20 10.95
CA ASN A 30 14.59 19.89 11.56
C ASN A 30 13.95 18.95 10.50
N ILE A 31 14.75 18.07 9.90
CA ILE A 31 14.28 17.12 8.89
C ILE A 31 14.13 15.74 9.51
N TYR A 32 12.94 15.15 9.34
CA TYR A 32 12.61 13.82 9.82
C TYR A 32 12.21 12.89 8.68
N GLY A 33 12.58 11.62 8.78
CA GLY A 33 12.13 10.54 7.92
C GLY A 33 11.13 9.64 8.64
N LYS A 34 9.97 9.40 8.07
CA LYS A 34 9.01 8.41 8.55
C LYS A 34 9.54 7.02 8.20
N ALA A 35 9.85 6.19 9.20
CA ALA A 35 10.57 4.91 9.03
C ALA A 35 9.67 3.78 8.49
N GLU A 36 9.12 3.96 7.29
CA GLU A 36 8.18 3.02 6.67
C GLU A 36 8.79 1.63 6.35
N PHE A 37 10.11 1.51 6.35
CA PHE A 37 10.82 0.23 6.24
C PHE A 37 10.63 -0.68 7.47
N LEU A 38 10.07 -0.17 8.56
CA LEU A 38 9.74 -0.95 9.75
C LEU A 38 8.37 -1.63 9.68
N ASN A 39 7.56 -1.35 8.66
CA ASN A 39 6.37 -2.16 8.41
C ASN A 39 6.77 -3.62 8.09
N PRO A 40 5.93 -4.62 8.38
CA PRO A 40 6.24 -6.04 8.21
C PRO A 40 6.70 -6.45 6.80
N GLY A 41 6.16 -5.85 5.74
CA GLY A 41 6.58 -6.05 4.35
C GLY A 41 7.69 -5.09 3.91
N GLY A 42 8.22 -4.27 4.83
CA GLY A 42 9.38 -3.40 4.63
C GLY A 42 9.11 -2.10 3.88
N SER A 43 7.86 -1.66 3.75
CA SER A 43 7.58 -0.42 3.01
C SER A 43 6.25 0.25 3.39
N VAL A 44 6.09 1.49 2.93
CA VAL A 44 4.83 2.25 3.03
C VAL A 44 3.65 1.55 2.33
N LYS A 45 3.90 0.65 1.40
CA LYS A 45 2.84 -0.04 0.66
C LYS A 45 2.07 -1.06 1.48
N ASP A 46 2.59 -1.47 2.63
CA ASP A 46 1.86 -2.30 3.58
C ASP A 46 0.62 -1.58 4.10
N ARG A 47 0.73 -0.26 4.31
CA ARG A 47 -0.42 0.58 4.68
C ARG A 47 -1.48 0.63 3.58
N ALA A 48 -1.06 0.82 2.34
CA ALA A 48 -1.97 0.80 1.20
C ALA A 48 -2.65 -0.57 1.06
N ALA A 49 -1.89 -1.67 1.15
CA ALA A 49 -2.43 -3.02 1.11
C ALA A 49 -3.45 -3.28 2.22
N LEU A 50 -3.15 -2.85 3.45
CA LEU A 50 -4.07 -2.97 4.58
C LEU A 50 -5.37 -2.19 4.34
N ALA A 51 -5.27 -0.95 3.87
CA ALA A 51 -6.43 -0.11 3.60
C ALA A 51 -7.32 -0.70 2.51
N LEU A 52 -6.71 -1.20 1.41
CA LEU A 52 -7.43 -1.85 0.31
C LEU A 52 -8.17 -3.12 0.75
N ILE A 53 -7.52 -3.94 1.59
CA ILE A 53 -8.14 -5.16 2.13
C ILE A 53 -9.28 -4.82 3.09
N LYS A 54 -9.07 -3.88 4.02
CA LYS A 54 -10.12 -3.43 4.96
C LYS A 54 -11.33 -2.89 4.23
N ASP A 55 -11.15 -2.04 3.24
CA ASP A 55 -12.23 -1.50 2.41
C ASP A 55 -13.04 -2.62 1.74
N ALA A 56 -12.35 -3.62 1.18
CA ALA A 56 -13.01 -4.77 0.57
C ALA A 56 -13.80 -5.62 1.60
N GLN A 57 -13.29 -5.77 2.82
CA GLN A 57 -13.97 -6.46 3.92
C GLN A 57 -15.20 -5.68 4.40
N GLU A 58 -15.08 -4.38 4.63
CA GLU A 58 -16.16 -3.48 5.07
C GLU A 58 -17.31 -3.47 4.06
N LYS A 59 -16.96 -3.44 2.77
CA LYS A 59 -17.93 -3.53 1.66
C LYS A 59 -18.48 -4.95 1.42
N LYS A 60 -17.99 -5.94 2.19
CA LYS A 60 -18.37 -7.37 2.04
C LYS A 60 -18.10 -7.93 0.64
N LEU A 61 -17.07 -7.42 -0.03
CA LEU A 61 -16.65 -7.88 -1.36
C LEU A 61 -15.79 -9.14 -1.30
N ILE A 62 -15.23 -9.45 -0.12
CA ILE A 62 -14.35 -10.60 0.10
C ILE A 62 -14.56 -11.17 1.53
N SER A 63 -14.49 -12.47 1.65
CA SER A 63 -14.47 -13.22 2.92
C SER A 63 -13.32 -14.24 2.91
N LYS A 64 -13.04 -14.85 4.06
CA LYS A 64 -11.93 -15.83 4.19
C LYS A 64 -12.02 -16.91 3.09
N GLY A 65 -10.91 -17.15 2.40
CA GLY A 65 -10.83 -18.02 1.22
C GLY A 65 -11.12 -17.30 -0.10
N GLY A 66 -11.43 -16.01 -0.07
CA GLY A 66 -11.56 -15.17 -1.27
C GLY A 66 -10.21 -14.87 -1.93
N ILE A 67 -10.26 -14.20 -3.06
CA ILE A 67 -9.08 -13.94 -3.91
C ILE A 67 -8.84 -12.44 -4.04
N ILE A 68 -7.62 -12.01 -3.80
CA ILE A 68 -7.14 -10.65 -4.08
C ILE A 68 -6.28 -10.70 -5.34
N VAL A 69 -6.59 -9.87 -6.32
CA VAL A 69 -5.83 -9.74 -7.56
C VAL A 69 -5.24 -8.34 -7.65
N GLU A 70 -3.96 -8.24 -8.02
CA GLU A 70 -3.34 -6.92 -8.25
C GLU A 70 -2.30 -7.00 -9.37
N GLY A 71 -2.27 -5.92 -10.18
CA GLY A 71 -1.26 -5.71 -11.21
C GLY A 71 -0.11 -4.86 -10.65
N THR A 72 0.97 -5.50 -10.22
CA THR A 72 2.10 -4.77 -9.64
C THR A 72 3.41 -5.57 -9.72
N ALA A 73 4.52 -4.87 -9.90
CA ALA A 73 5.87 -5.43 -9.82
C ALA A 73 6.64 -4.93 -8.59
N GLY A 74 5.94 -4.30 -7.64
CA GLY A 74 6.56 -3.58 -6.53
C GLY A 74 6.03 -3.99 -5.15
N ASN A 75 6.28 -3.11 -4.20
CA ASN A 75 6.01 -3.32 -2.77
C ASN A 75 4.52 -3.52 -2.43
N THR A 76 3.60 -3.05 -3.26
CA THR A 76 2.16 -3.32 -3.05
C THR A 76 1.86 -4.81 -3.14
N GLY A 77 2.50 -5.52 -4.09
CA GLY A 77 2.39 -6.98 -4.18
C GLY A 77 2.93 -7.68 -2.94
N ILE A 78 4.03 -7.18 -2.36
CA ILE A 78 4.59 -7.70 -1.10
C ILE A 78 3.58 -7.51 0.05
N GLY A 79 3.06 -6.30 0.23
CA GLY A 79 2.06 -6.03 1.28
C GLY A 79 0.78 -6.87 1.11
N LEU A 80 0.24 -6.97 -0.11
CA LEU A 80 -0.94 -7.79 -0.39
C LEU A 80 -0.68 -9.29 -0.20
N GLY A 81 0.50 -9.79 -0.60
CA GLY A 81 0.88 -11.18 -0.40
C GLY A 81 1.01 -11.53 1.08
N LEU A 82 1.71 -10.71 1.85
CA LEU A 82 1.88 -10.87 3.29
C LEU A 82 0.54 -10.87 4.02
N LEU A 83 -0.26 -9.83 3.81
CA LEU A 83 -1.55 -9.67 4.49
C LEU A 83 -2.59 -10.68 4.00
N GLY A 84 -2.64 -10.92 2.69
CA GLY A 84 -3.57 -11.90 2.12
C GLY A 84 -3.35 -13.28 2.72
N ASN A 85 -2.10 -13.73 2.79
CA ASN A 85 -1.75 -15.00 3.42
C ASN A 85 -2.10 -15.03 4.92
N SER A 86 -1.74 -13.97 5.65
CA SER A 86 -2.03 -13.85 7.09
C SER A 86 -3.54 -13.88 7.40
N LEU A 87 -4.35 -13.26 6.55
CA LEU A 87 -5.80 -13.16 6.72
C LEU A 87 -6.59 -14.32 6.08
N GLY A 88 -5.89 -15.26 5.45
CA GLY A 88 -6.49 -16.45 4.82
C GLY A 88 -7.13 -16.17 3.47
N TYR A 89 -6.64 -15.18 2.73
CA TYR A 89 -6.97 -14.92 1.32
C TYR A 89 -5.94 -15.54 0.39
N LYS A 90 -6.36 -15.89 -0.82
CA LYS A 90 -5.46 -16.19 -1.92
C LYS A 90 -5.07 -14.86 -2.59
N THR A 91 -3.78 -14.64 -2.81
CA THR A 91 -3.29 -13.45 -3.50
C THR A 91 -2.71 -13.83 -4.86
N ILE A 92 -3.16 -13.17 -5.92
CA ILE A 92 -2.66 -13.35 -7.29
C ILE A 92 -2.04 -12.02 -7.73
N ILE A 93 -0.76 -12.05 -8.06
CA ILE A 93 -0.02 -10.88 -8.54
C ILE A 93 0.29 -11.06 -10.03
N VAL A 94 -0.22 -10.13 -10.85
CA VAL A 94 0.11 -10.03 -12.26
C VAL A 94 1.26 -9.07 -12.41
N MET A 95 2.36 -9.52 -13.03
CA MET A 95 3.56 -8.71 -13.21
C MET A 95 4.26 -9.02 -14.53
N ASN A 96 5.09 -8.08 -14.98
CA ASN A 96 5.90 -8.30 -16.17
C ASN A 96 6.93 -9.42 -15.95
N ASP A 97 7.13 -10.25 -16.97
CA ASP A 97 8.05 -11.38 -16.97
C ASP A 97 9.54 -10.98 -16.89
N ASN A 98 9.87 -9.75 -17.30
CA ASN A 98 11.22 -9.18 -17.25
C ASN A 98 11.64 -8.65 -15.87
N GLN A 99 10.83 -8.82 -14.83
CA GLN A 99 11.22 -8.49 -13.45
C GLN A 99 12.30 -9.45 -12.93
N THR A 100 13.10 -8.96 -11.97
CA THR A 100 14.19 -9.75 -11.39
C THR A 100 13.67 -11.02 -10.72
N GLN A 101 14.50 -12.07 -10.71
CA GLN A 101 14.14 -13.33 -10.05
C GLN A 101 13.89 -13.14 -8.55
N GLU A 102 14.69 -12.28 -7.89
CA GLU A 102 14.54 -11.93 -6.48
C GLU A 102 13.12 -11.43 -6.14
N LYS A 103 12.56 -10.51 -6.95
CA LYS A 103 11.20 -10.01 -6.75
C LYS A 103 10.16 -11.11 -6.90
N LYS A 104 10.32 -11.99 -7.90
CA LYS A 104 9.42 -13.11 -8.13
C LYS A 104 9.44 -14.08 -6.95
N ASP A 105 10.63 -14.38 -6.43
CA ASP A 105 10.81 -15.32 -5.33
C ASP A 105 10.32 -14.73 -4.01
N THR A 106 10.51 -13.43 -3.77
CA THR A 106 9.95 -12.74 -2.61
C THR A 106 8.43 -12.89 -2.57
N LEU A 107 7.74 -12.62 -3.68
CA LEU A 107 6.28 -12.74 -3.75
C LEU A 107 5.80 -14.19 -3.56
N ARG A 108 6.48 -15.17 -4.16
CA ARG A 108 6.16 -16.60 -3.97
C ARG A 108 6.35 -17.04 -2.53
N ASN A 109 7.43 -16.61 -1.89
CA ASN A 109 7.71 -16.93 -0.49
C ASN A 109 6.67 -16.35 0.47
N LEU A 110 6.01 -15.26 0.09
CA LEU A 110 4.86 -14.69 0.81
C LEU A 110 3.53 -15.39 0.48
N GLY A 111 3.55 -16.43 -0.32
CA GLY A 111 2.36 -17.22 -0.68
C GLY A 111 1.55 -16.66 -1.85
N ALA A 112 2.05 -15.65 -2.57
CA ALA A 112 1.36 -15.11 -3.73
C ALA A 112 1.52 -16.02 -4.97
N GLU A 113 0.43 -16.26 -5.70
CA GLU A 113 0.46 -16.82 -7.04
C GLU A 113 0.88 -15.75 -8.05
N LEU A 114 1.89 -16.04 -8.87
CA LEU A 114 2.35 -15.10 -9.90
C LEU A 114 1.77 -15.44 -11.27
N ARG A 115 1.24 -14.41 -11.95
CA ARG A 115 0.89 -14.42 -13.36
C ARG A 115 1.85 -13.52 -14.11
N LEU A 116 2.78 -14.12 -14.84
CA LEU A 116 3.79 -13.40 -15.60
C LEU A 116 3.24 -13.09 -17.00
N VAL A 117 3.36 -11.83 -17.41
CA VAL A 117 2.94 -11.33 -18.73
C VAL A 117 4.09 -10.57 -19.39
N PRO A 118 4.16 -10.52 -20.73
CA PRO A 118 5.13 -9.70 -21.43
C PRO A 118 5.03 -8.23 -21.02
N ALA A 119 6.18 -7.55 -20.91
CA ALA A 119 6.21 -6.12 -20.62
C ALA A 119 5.55 -5.32 -21.74
N LYS A 120 4.49 -4.58 -21.40
CA LYS A 120 3.72 -3.74 -22.34
C LYS A 120 3.49 -2.36 -21.73
N PRO A 121 3.46 -1.29 -22.53
CA PRO A 121 3.12 0.06 -22.06
C PRO A 121 1.67 0.10 -21.54
N TYR A 122 1.37 1.05 -20.67
CA TYR A 122 0.04 1.16 -20.02
C TYR A 122 -1.13 1.30 -21.03
N LYS A 123 -0.87 1.88 -22.22
CA LYS A 123 -1.88 2.02 -23.28
C LYS A 123 -2.29 0.67 -23.92
N ASP A 124 -1.43 -0.35 -23.84
CA ASP A 124 -1.72 -1.68 -24.38
C ASP A 124 -2.70 -2.43 -23.45
N ASP A 125 -3.67 -3.11 -24.02
CA ASP A 125 -4.66 -3.88 -23.25
C ASP A 125 -4.05 -5.10 -22.54
N ASN A 126 -2.87 -5.55 -22.98
CA ASN A 126 -2.12 -6.61 -22.33
C ASN A 126 -1.11 -6.07 -21.31
N ASN A 127 -1.21 -4.79 -20.91
CA ASN A 127 -0.48 -4.28 -19.76
C ASN A 127 -0.88 -5.03 -18.49
N PHE A 128 0.07 -5.35 -17.63
CA PHE A 128 -0.13 -6.17 -16.43
C PHE A 128 -1.24 -5.65 -15.50
N VAL A 129 -1.45 -4.33 -15.41
CA VAL A 129 -2.53 -3.73 -14.60
C VAL A 129 -3.89 -4.07 -15.19
N LYS A 130 -4.05 -3.90 -16.51
CA LYS A 130 -5.31 -4.22 -17.20
C LYS A 130 -5.59 -5.72 -17.24
N VAL A 131 -4.53 -6.54 -17.36
CA VAL A 131 -4.65 -8.00 -17.26
C VAL A 131 -5.13 -8.40 -15.87
N ALA A 132 -4.64 -7.76 -14.82
CA ALA A 132 -5.09 -8.02 -13.45
C ALA A 132 -6.57 -7.70 -13.27
N ALA A 133 -7.06 -6.58 -13.81
CA ALA A 133 -8.46 -6.22 -13.77
C ALA A 133 -9.34 -7.30 -14.45
N ARG A 134 -9.01 -7.68 -15.69
CA ARG A 134 -9.74 -8.73 -16.42
C ARG A 134 -9.70 -10.07 -15.69
N LEU A 135 -8.54 -10.46 -15.15
CA LEU A 135 -8.40 -11.70 -14.40
C LEU A 135 -9.31 -11.72 -13.16
N ALA A 136 -9.43 -10.59 -12.46
CA ALA A 136 -10.34 -10.49 -11.32
C ALA A 136 -11.80 -10.69 -11.77
N ASP A 137 -12.21 -10.08 -12.89
CA ASP A 137 -13.56 -10.24 -13.46
C ASP A 137 -13.85 -11.70 -13.88
N GLU A 138 -12.88 -12.35 -14.52
CA GLU A 138 -12.98 -13.77 -14.91
C GLU A 138 -13.10 -14.73 -13.71
N LEU A 139 -12.43 -14.40 -12.61
CA LEU A 139 -12.43 -15.24 -11.41
C LEU A 139 -13.66 -15.02 -10.51
N ARG A 140 -14.37 -13.89 -10.60
CA ARG A 140 -15.53 -13.58 -9.73
C ARG A 140 -16.60 -14.67 -9.73
N PRO A 141 -17.04 -15.24 -10.87
CA PRO A 141 -18.04 -16.29 -10.86
C PRO A 141 -17.52 -17.63 -10.31
N THR A 142 -16.21 -17.79 -10.11
CA THR A 142 -15.57 -19.06 -9.71
C THR A 142 -15.31 -19.16 -8.22
N ASN A 143 -15.46 -18.07 -7.44
CA ASN A 143 -15.18 -18.07 -6.01
C ASN A 143 -16.29 -17.38 -5.22
N ASN A 144 -17.05 -18.19 -4.47
CA ASN A 144 -18.17 -17.72 -3.64
C ASN A 144 -17.73 -16.86 -2.45
N ASN A 145 -16.44 -16.84 -2.09
CA ASN A 145 -15.89 -16.02 -1.03
C ASN A 145 -15.46 -14.63 -1.51
N GLY A 146 -15.72 -14.32 -2.78
CA GLY A 146 -15.43 -13.05 -3.41
C GLY A 146 -14.05 -12.97 -4.07
N VAL A 147 -13.97 -12.12 -5.09
CA VAL A 147 -12.74 -11.79 -5.81
C VAL A 147 -12.64 -10.29 -5.95
N VAL A 148 -11.54 -9.72 -5.49
CA VAL A 148 -11.30 -8.28 -5.49
C VAL A 148 -10.06 -7.95 -6.31
N TRP A 149 -10.21 -7.04 -7.29
CA TRP A 149 -9.08 -6.32 -7.84
C TRP A 149 -8.75 -5.16 -6.89
N ALA A 150 -7.56 -5.17 -6.30
CA ALA A 150 -7.16 -4.17 -5.30
C ALA A 150 -7.07 -2.76 -5.90
N ASN A 151 -6.64 -2.64 -7.19
CA ASN A 151 -6.63 -1.40 -7.96
C ASN A 151 -5.98 -0.22 -7.21
N GLN A 152 -4.72 -0.38 -6.83
CA GLN A 152 -3.99 0.58 -6.00
C GLN A 152 -3.97 2.01 -6.54
N PHE A 153 -4.17 2.20 -7.86
CA PHE A 153 -4.10 3.52 -8.51
C PHE A 153 -5.41 4.30 -8.39
N ASP A 154 -6.57 3.65 -8.55
CA ASP A 154 -7.86 4.32 -8.60
C ASP A 154 -8.72 4.08 -7.35
N ASN A 155 -8.40 3.05 -6.55
CA ASN A 155 -9.16 2.78 -5.33
C ASN A 155 -8.81 3.81 -4.26
N THR A 156 -9.77 4.68 -3.95
CA THR A 156 -9.62 5.77 -2.98
C THR A 156 -9.33 5.30 -1.54
N ALA A 157 -9.56 4.02 -1.23
CA ALA A 157 -9.18 3.45 0.06
C ALA A 157 -7.67 3.57 0.34
N ASN A 158 -6.83 3.58 -0.70
CA ASN A 158 -5.40 3.85 -0.56
C ASN A 158 -5.14 5.24 0.04
N ALA A 159 -5.73 6.29 -0.54
CA ALA A 159 -5.58 7.65 -0.04
C ALA A 159 -6.21 7.82 1.35
N LYS A 160 -7.43 7.27 1.55
CA LYS A 160 -8.11 7.28 2.85
C LYS A 160 -7.26 6.63 3.95
N GLY A 161 -6.65 5.47 3.68
CA GLY A 161 -5.79 4.79 4.65
C GLY A 161 -4.54 5.60 5.03
N HIS A 162 -3.98 6.36 4.09
CA HIS A 162 -2.90 7.29 4.40
C HIS A 162 -3.38 8.50 5.19
N TYR A 163 -4.53 9.06 4.87
CA TYR A 163 -5.12 10.19 5.61
C TYR A 163 -5.39 9.82 7.07
N GLU A 164 -6.13 8.75 7.31
CA GLU A 164 -6.53 8.30 8.64
C GLU A 164 -5.39 7.69 9.47
N GLY A 165 -4.33 7.20 8.81
CA GLY A 165 -3.18 6.57 9.43
C GLY A 165 -1.92 7.44 9.38
N THR A 166 -1.24 7.47 8.23
CA THR A 166 0.07 8.12 8.07
C THR A 166 0.03 9.60 8.42
N GLY A 167 -1.00 10.32 7.95
CA GLY A 167 -1.17 11.75 8.23
C GLY A 167 -1.37 12.02 9.71
N LYS A 168 -2.29 11.27 10.33
CA LYS A 168 -2.55 11.37 11.77
C LYS A 168 -1.30 11.07 12.60
N GLU A 169 -0.57 10.02 12.29
CA GLU A 169 0.68 9.69 12.97
C GLU A 169 1.73 10.79 12.86
N ILE A 170 1.92 11.38 11.66
CA ILE A 170 2.86 12.49 11.46
C ILE A 170 2.44 13.68 12.30
N TRP A 171 1.16 14.04 12.27
CA TRP A 171 0.62 15.15 13.04
C TRP A 171 0.83 15.00 14.54
N GLU A 172 0.49 13.82 15.09
CA GLU A 172 0.68 13.50 16.50
C GLU A 172 2.16 13.48 16.89
N GLN A 173 3.02 12.85 16.07
CA GLN A 173 4.45 12.72 16.35
C GLN A 173 5.23 14.04 16.25
N THR A 174 4.69 15.03 15.56
CA THR A 174 5.26 16.38 15.44
C THR A 174 4.57 17.40 16.35
N GLU A 175 3.60 16.97 17.16
CA GLU A 175 2.76 17.86 17.99
C GLU A 175 2.10 18.97 17.14
N GLY A 176 1.69 18.63 15.93
CA GLY A 176 1.09 19.56 15.00
C GLY A 176 2.06 20.57 14.36
N LYS A 177 3.37 20.37 14.50
CA LYS A 177 4.39 21.31 13.98
C LYS A 177 5.01 20.73 12.71
N VAL A 178 4.34 20.90 11.58
CA VAL A 178 4.81 20.49 10.26
C VAL A 178 4.82 21.69 9.32
N ASP A 179 6.01 22.15 8.94
CA ASP A 179 6.18 23.26 8.00
C ASP A 179 6.21 22.80 6.54
N GLY A 180 6.55 21.52 6.31
CA GLY A 180 6.63 20.95 4.97
C GLY A 180 6.61 19.41 4.99
N PHE A 181 6.07 18.84 3.93
CA PHE A 181 6.00 17.40 3.71
C PHE A 181 6.52 17.03 2.32
N VAL A 182 7.37 16.05 2.25
CA VAL A 182 7.94 15.53 1.00
C VAL A 182 7.71 14.03 0.92
N CYS A 183 7.13 13.58 -0.17
CA CYS A 183 6.97 12.16 -0.45
C CYS A 183 7.18 11.84 -1.93
N SER A 184 7.47 10.57 -2.23
CA SER A 184 7.52 10.11 -3.62
C SER A 184 6.11 9.96 -4.19
N SER A 185 5.91 10.42 -5.43
CA SER A 185 4.67 10.22 -6.17
C SER A 185 4.73 8.90 -6.95
N GLY A 186 3.86 7.96 -6.58
CA GLY A 186 3.61 6.72 -7.32
C GLY A 186 2.11 6.59 -7.60
N THR A 187 1.34 6.03 -6.67
CA THR A 187 -0.13 5.98 -6.75
C THR A 187 -0.81 7.30 -6.36
N GLY A 188 -0.06 8.26 -5.83
CA GLY A 188 -0.62 9.50 -5.29
C GLY A 188 -1.22 9.37 -3.88
N GLY A 189 -1.42 8.16 -3.35
CA GLY A 189 -2.09 7.95 -2.07
C GLY A 189 -1.47 8.73 -0.90
N THR A 190 -0.15 8.74 -0.79
CA THR A 190 0.55 9.51 0.24
C THR A 190 0.55 11.02 -0.06
N CYS A 191 0.59 11.41 -1.34
CA CYS A 191 0.59 12.82 -1.75
C CYS A 191 -0.73 13.51 -1.38
N LEU A 192 -1.85 12.79 -1.47
CA LEU A 192 -3.18 13.31 -1.15
C LEU A 192 -3.38 13.63 0.34
N LEU A 193 -2.46 13.24 1.23
CA LEU A 193 -2.49 13.64 2.64
C LEU A 193 -2.58 15.16 2.84
N TYR A 194 -1.97 15.93 1.95
CA TYR A 194 -1.85 17.39 2.05
C TYR A 194 -2.73 18.17 1.07
N THR A 195 -3.43 17.50 0.17
CA THR A 195 -4.27 18.15 -0.86
C THR A 195 -5.77 17.97 -0.63
N SER A 196 -6.18 17.12 0.32
CA SER A 196 -7.56 17.00 0.78
C SER A 196 -7.78 17.82 2.05
N ASP A 197 -8.99 17.88 2.57
CA ASP A 197 -9.49 18.67 3.70
C ASP A 197 -8.60 18.80 4.95
N ALA A 198 -7.45 18.14 5.00
CA ALA A 198 -6.39 18.41 5.98
C ALA A 198 -5.95 19.89 5.97
N ALA A 199 -6.11 20.60 4.84
CA ALA A 199 -5.90 22.03 4.74
C ALA A 199 -6.97 22.84 5.49
N ASP A 200 -8.21 22.33 5.52
CA ASP A 200 -9.32 22.98 6.24
C ASP A 200 -9.24 22.74 7.76
N GLU A 201 -8.52 21.70 8.20
CA GLU A 201 -8.30 21.41 9.63
C GLU A 201 -6.95 21.91 10.16
N GLY A 202 -6.26 22.79 9.47
CA GLY A 202 -5.02 23.44 9.92
C GLY A 202 -3.72 22.79 9.44
N LEU A 203 -3.78 21.83 8.50
CA LEU A 203 -2.62 21.27 7.79
C LEU A 203 -2.35 22.01 6.45
N GLY A 204 -2.71 23.29 6.36
CA GLY A 204 -2.60 24.08 5.14
C GLY A 204 -1.19 24.09 4.57
N VAL A 205 -1.03 23.55 3.36
CA VAL A 205 0.16 23.74 2.53
C VAL A 205 -0.16 24.83 1.51
N ASP A 206 0.56 25.93 1.60
CA ASP A 206 0.60 26.93 0.52
C ASP A 206 1.35 26.30 -0.67
N LEU A 207 0.62 26.01 -1.73
CA LEU A 207 1.19 25.60 -3.01
C LEU A 207 1.60 26.87 -3.77
N GLY A 208 2.70 27.52 -3.33
CA GLY A 208 3.31 28.64 -4.04
C GLY A 208 3.71 28.31 -5.49
#